data_239df94057c0794fd014289d19f54388
#
_entry.id   239df94057c0794fd014289d19f54388
#
_cell.length_a   1.000
_cell.length_b   1.000
_cell.length_c   1.000
_cell.angle_alpha   90.00
_cell.angle_beta   90.00
_cell.angle_gamma   90.00
#
_symmetry.space_group_name_H-M   'P 1'
#
loop_
_entity.id
_entity.type
_entity.pdbx_description
1 polymer ?
#
loop_
_entity_poly.entity_id
_entity_poly.type
_entity_poly.pdbx_seq_one_letter_code
_entity_poly.pdbx_strand_id
1 'polypeptide(L)'
;RSLVGSEMCIRDSYDPRVSFLATVDEKKIAALMCLEITDGMDLHSYNGPVVERTAYKAGLIKAGTSYRLITHLEQKALRIAAMTQRETGCAISIHTENGTMGPQILDILAAAGADLEKTVLCHVQRDPNLVYYKKLLDRGAVLCIEEANKPHLRSDQALAEILKQLVDAGYKQQLLLGMDGGRQEALAAYMAPEGIANGLSYLFADFAPMLLQQGISASALEMMLVHNPARVFSMEVS
;
A
#
# COMPACT_ATOMS: atom_id res chain seq x y z
N ARG A 1 -8.71 -16.89 -0.24
CA ARG A 1 -8.08 -15.56 -0.15
C ARG A 1 -7.15 -15.41 -1.32
N SER A 2 -7.38 -14.41 -2.19
CA SER A 2 -6.53 -14.14 -3.35
C SER A 2 -5.06 -13.94 -2.92
N LEU A 3 -4.12 -14.34 -3.77
CA LEU A 3 -2.69 -14.05 -3.59
C LEU A 3 -2.38 -12.58 -3.83
N VAL A 4 -3.30 -11.86 -4.50
CA VAL A 4 -3.19 -10.45 -4.88
C VAL A 4 -4.38 -9.69 -4.31
N GLY A 5 -4.15 -8.57 -3.64
CA GLY A 5 -5.18 -7.58 -3.28
C GLY A 5 -6.13 -7.91 -2.13
N SER A 6 -6.09 -9.09 -1.54
CA SER A 6 -6.69 -9.29 -0.23
C SER A 6 -5.61 -9.10 0.82
N GLU A 7 -5.93 -8.42 1.88
CA GLU A 7 -5.10 -8.21 3.06
C GLU A 7 -4.23 -9.45 3.38
N MET A 8 -3.19 -9.64 2.60
CA MET A 8 -2.04 -10.32 3.14
C MET A 8 -1.36 -9.30 4.06
N CYS A 9 -2.09 -8.81 5.02
CA CYS A 9 -1.56 -8.44 6.31
C CYS A 9 -1.15 -9.74 6.99
N ILE A 10 -0.23 -10.19 6.67
CA ILE A 10 0.62 -11.33 6.45
C ILE A 10 1.25 -11.78 7.75
N ARG A 11 1.02 -11.05 8.79
CA ARG A 11 1.54 -11.37 10.10
C ARG A 11 1.06 -12.74 10.60
N ASP A 12 -0.15 -13.15 10.24
CA ASP A 12 -0.75 -14.40 10.72
C ASP A 12 -0.74 -15.53 9.68
N SER A 13 -0.37 -15.23 8.43
CA SER A 13 -0.42 -16.18 7.32
C SER A 13 0.91 -16.87 7.02
N TYR A 14 1.99 -16.42 7.64
CA TYR A 14 3.32 -17.03 7.45
C TYR A 14 3.65 -18.06 8.52
N ASP A 15 2.78 -19.03 8.77
CA ASP A 15 3.27 -20.26 9.39
C ASP A 15 4.19 -20.94 8.37
N PRO A 16 5.52 -20.94 8.58
CA PRO A 16 6.46 -21.50 7.62
C PRO A 16 6.25 -23.00 7.40
N ARG A 17 5.46 -23.67 8.25
CA ARG A 17 5.21 -25.11 8.16
C ARG A 17 4.13 -25.46 7.14
N VAL A 18 3.18 -24.54 6.86
CA VAL A 18 2.00 -24.79 6.01
C VAL A 18 1.77 -23.69 4.97
N SER A 19 2.61 -22.66 4.96
CA SER A 19 2.44 -21.53 4.06
C SER A 19 2.78 -21.94 2.62
N PHE A 20 1.84 -21.67 1.70
CA PHE A 20 2.08 -21.77 0.27
C PHE A 20 3.32 -20.98 -0.17
N LEU A 21 3.54 -19.81 0.43
CA LEU A 21 4.71 -18.97 0.21
C LEU A 21 6.02 -19.68 0.61
N ALA A 22 6.03 -20.50 1.68
CA ALA A 22 7.22 -21.21 2.13
C ALA A 22 7.58 -22.38 1.22
N THR A 23 6.60 -23.09 0.69
CA THR A 23 6.76 -24.40 0.03
C THR A 23 6.82 -24.33 -1.48
N VAL A 24 6.24 -23.31 -2.11
CA VAL A 24 6.16 -23.18 -3.57
C VAL A 24 7.27 -22.28 -4.10
N ASP A 25 7.77 -22.60 -5.27
CA ASP A 25 8.80 -21.82 -5.97
C ASP A 25 8.34 -20.37 -6.30
N GLU A 26 9.25 -19.41 -6.21
CA GLU A 26 8.95 -17.98 -6.41
C GLU A 26 8.34 -17.70 -7.79
N LYS A 27 8.88 -18.30 -8.86
CA LYS A 27 8.40 -18.08 -10.22
C LYS A 27 7.00 -18.64 -10.43
N LYS A 28 6.68 -19.77 -9.79
CA LYS A 28 5.34 -20.35 -9.84
C LYS A 28 4.32 -19.45 -9.14
N ILE A 29 4.68 -18.88 -7.98
CA ILE A 29 3.79 -17.95 -7.27
C ILE A 29 3.60 -16.68 -8.11
N ALA A 30 4.68 -16.10 -8.64
CA ALA A 30 4.58 -14.94 -9.51
C ALA A 30 3.70 -15.19 -10.73
N ALA A 31 3.83 -16.34 -11.38
CA ALA A 31 2.98 -16.72 -12.52
C ALA A 31 1.50 -16.82 -12.13
N LEU A 32 1.18 -17.37 -10.95
CA LEU A 32 -0.21 -17.40 -10.46
C LEU A 32 -0.74 -15.99 -10.19
N MET A 33 0.07 -15.10 -9.59
CA MET A 33 -0.32 -13.70 -9.37
C MET A 33 -0.53 -12.96 -10.70
N CYS A 34 0.31 -13.19 -11.70
CA CYS A 34 0.09 -12.64 -13.05
C CYS A 34 -1.26 -13.06 -13.60
N LEU A 35 -1.62 -14.35 -13.51
CA LEU A 35 -2.92 -14.86 -13.96
C LEU A 35 -4.09 -14.24 -13.18
N GLU A 36 -3.95 -13.95 -11.90
CA GLU A 36 -5.00 -13.23 -11.13
C GLU A 36 -5.21 -11.79 -11.65
N ILE A 37 -4.17 -11.17 -12.16
CA ILE A 37 -4.22 -9.81 -12.74
C ILE A 37 -4.73 -9.85 -14.18
N THR A 38 -4.31 -10.82 -15.00
CA THR A 38 -4.62 -10.85 -16.42
C THR A 38 -5.91 -11.60 -16.74
N ASP A 39 -6.14 -12.73 -16.12
CA ASP A 39 -7.22 -13.67 -16.47
C ASP A 39 -8.37 -13.66 -15.47
N GLY A 40 -8.08 -13.45 -14.21
CA GLY A 40 -9.07 -13.42 -13.12
C GLY A 40 -8.63 -14.18 -11.88
N MET A 41 -9.15 -13.77 -10.73
CA MET A 41 -8.90 -14.42 -9.45
C MET A 41 -9.56 -15.80 -9.39
N ASP A 42 -8.93 -16.75 -8.69
CA ASP A 42 -9.54 -18.05 -8.46
C ASP A 42 -10.72 -17.95 -7.48
N LEU A 43 -11.87 -18.53 -7.87
CA LEU A 43 -13.10 -18.53 -7.09
C LEU A 43 -12.90 -19.14 -5.69
N HIS A 44 -12.03 -20.15 -5.58
CA HIS A 44 -11.80 -20.92 -4.37
C HIS A 44 -10.52 -20.50 -3.62
N SER A 45 -9.88 -19.40 -4.04
CA SER A 45 -8.61 -18.92 -3.43
C SER A 45 -7.56 -20.04 -3.34
N TYR A 46 -7.44 -20.86 -4.38
CA TYR A 46 -6.57 -22.05 -4.48
C TYR A 46 -6.80 -23.13 -3.42
N ASN A 47 -7.96 -23.15 -2.79
CA ASN A 47 -8.37 -24.21 -1.84
C ASN A 47 -9.32 -25.25 -2.47
N GLY A 48 -9.69 -25.08 -3.75
CA GLY A 48 -10.52 -26.03 -4.49
C GLY A 48 -9.69 -27.13 -5.15
N PRO A 49 -10.34 -28.19 -5.64
CA PRO A 49 -9.68 -29.28 -6.35
C PRO A 49 -9.16 -28.88 -7.74
N VAL A 50 -9.70 -27.83 -8.29
CA VAL A 50 -9.32 -27.24 -9.58
C VAL A 50 -9.31 -25.72 -9.46
N VAL A 51 -8.54 -25.05 -10.31
CA VAL A 51 -8.54 -23.59 -10.42
C VAL A 51 -9.72 -23.17 -11.29
N GLU A 52 -10.59 -22.31 -10.74
CA GLU A 52 -11.77 -21.78 -11.44
C GLU A 52 -11.64 -20.25 -11.49
N ARG A 53 -11.32 -19.69 -12.66
CA ARG A 53 -11.11 -18.25 -12.82
C ARG A 53 -12.45 -17.50 -12.88
N THR A 54 -12.53 -16.45 -12.09
CA THR A 54 -13.64 -15.49 -12.12
C THR A 54 -13.39 -14.41 -13.18
N ALA A 55 -14.43 -13.62 -13.50
CA ALA A 55 -14.26 -12.42 -14.31
C ALA A 55 -13.61 -11.25 -13.54
N TYR A 56 -13.41 -11.39 -12.23
CA TYR A 56 -12.83 -10.34 -11.39
C TYR A 56 -11.30 -10.46 -11.39
N LYS A 57 -10.63 -9.36 -11.72
CA LYS A 57 -9.17 -9.29 -11.81
C LYS A 57 -8.62 -8.51 -10.62
N ALA A 58 -7.45 -8.90 -10.16
CA ALA A 58 -6.71 -8.14 -9.17
C ALA A 58 -6.10 -6.87 -9.81
N GLY A 59 -6.16 -5.76 -9.10
CA GLY A 59 -5.64 -4.47 -9.57
C GLY A 59 -4.48 -3.92 -8.73
N LEU A 60 -3.98 -4.69 -7.77
CA LEU A 60 -2.93 -4.25 -6.85
C LEU A 60 -2.17 -5.46 -6.30
N ILE A 61 -0.85 -5.38 -6.29
CA ILE A 61 0.02 -6.36 -5.61
C ILE A 61 0.22 -5.89 -4.17
N LYS A 62 0.00 -6.76 -3.18
CA LYS A 62 0.22 -6.45 -1.77
C LYS A 62 1.36 -7.28 -1.19
N ALA A 63 2.27 -6.61 -0.47
CA ALA A 63 3.28 -7.25 0.37
C ALA A 63 3.41 -6.49 1.70
N GLY A 64 4.25 -6.98 2.60
CA GLY A 64 4.48 -6.32 3.89
C GLY A 64 5.75 -6.81 4.56
N THR A 65 6.18 -6.07 5.57
CA THR A 65 7.37 -6.38 6.38
C THR A 65 7.10 -6.21 7.86
N SER A 66 7.82 -6.97 8.67
CA SER A 66 7.78 -6.92 10.11
C SER A 66 8.53 -5.71 10.69
N TYR A 67 8.30 -5.43 11.98
CA TYR A 67 8.94 -4.32 12.68
C TYR A 67 10.46 -4.54 12.78
N ARG A 68 11.20 -3.60 12.20
CA ARG A 68 12.67 -3.57 12.17
C ARG A 68 13.34 -4.85 11.65
N LEU A 69 12.61 -5.64 10.89
CA LEU A 69 13.07 -6.91 10.34
C LEU A 69 12.37 -7.19 9.02
N ILE A 70 13.08 -7.75 8.06
CA ILE A 70 12.52 -8.41 6.89
C ILE A 70 12.91 -9.89 6.97
N THR A 71 11.96 -10.74 7.28
CA THR A 71 12.17 -12.18 7.38
C THR A 71 12.50 -12.79 6.02
N HIS A 72 12.99 -14.02 6.00
CA HIS A 72 13.29 -14.71 4.73
C HIS A 72 12.04 -14.87 3.83
N LEU A 73 10.88 -15.13 4.43
CA LEU A 73 9.62 -15.23 3.68
C LEU A 73 9.13 -13.88 3.17
N GLU A 74 9.30 -12.81 3.93
CA GLU A 74 8.99 -11.45 3.47
C GLU A 74 9.92 -11.02 2.33
N GLN A 75 11.23 -11.34 2.39
CA GLN A 75 12.13 -11.12 1.27
C GLN A 75 11.68 -11.88 0.02
N LYS A 76 11.26 -13.14 0.18
CA LYS A 76 10.69 -13.95 -0.89
C LYS A 76 9.42 -13.29 -1.47
N ALA A 77 8.50 -12.82 -0.61
CA ALA A 77 7.29 -12.12 -1.03
C ALA A 77 7.59 -10.84 -1.81
N LEU A 78 8.58 -10.04 -1.38
CA LEU A 78 9.00 -8.84 -2.10
C LEU A 78 9.57 -9.16 -3.48
N ARG A 79 10.40 -10.21 -3.62
CA ARG A 79 10.90 -10.63 -4.93
C ARG A 79 9.78 -11.13 -5.86
N ILE A 80 8.82 -11.88 -5.33
CA ILE A 80 7.63 -12.32 -6.08
C ILE A 80 6.82 -11.09 -6.53
N ALA A 81 6.59 -10.13 -5.65
CA ALA A 81 5.89 -8.89 -5.99
C ALA A 81 6.58 -8.13 -7.13
N ALA A 82 7.92 -8.01 -7.07
CA ALA A 82 8.70 -7.39 -8.13
C ALA A 82 8.60 -8.14 -9.47
N MET A 83 8.69 -9.47 -9.46
CA MET A 83 8.52 -10.29 -10.66
C MET A 83 7.12 -10.10 -11.27
N THR A 84 6.08 -10.12 -10.44
CA THR A 84 4.70 -9.92 -10.88
C THR A 84 4.49 -8.51 -11.46
N GLN A 85 5.02 -7.48 -10.80
CA GLN A 85 4.93 -6.11 -11.29
C GLN A 85 5.59 -5.94 -12.65
N ARG A 86 6.76 -6.51 -12.86
CA ARG A 86 7.48 -6.43 -14.15
C ARG A 86 6.69 -7.01 -15.31
N GLU A 87 5.99 -8.11 -15.07
CA GLU A 87 5.21 -8.81 -16.10
C GLU A 87 3.86 -8.12 -16.38
N THR A 88 3.27 -7.45 -15.37
CA THR A 88 1.90 -6.94 -15.45
C THR A 88 1.78 -5.42 -15.44
N GLY A 89 2.83 -4.71 -15.05
CA GLY A 89 2.78 -3.26 -14.80
C GLY A 89 1.92 -2.86 -13.60
N CYS A 90 1.43 -3.84 -12.82
CA CYS A 90 0.57 -3.60 -11.67
C CYS A 90 1.37 -2.98 -10.49
N ALA A 91 0.79 -1.99 -9.82
CA ALA A 91 1.45 -1.34 -8.68
C ALA A 91 1.63 -2.29 -7.49
N ILE A 92 2.68 -2.05 -6.70
CA ILE A 92 2.94 -2.75 -5.44
C ILE A 92 2.60 -1.83 -4.27
N SER A 93 1.76 -2.30 -3.34
CA SER A 93 1.51 -1.65 -2.04
C SER A 93 2.16 -2.44 -0.92
N ILE A 94 3.01 -1.78 -0.14
CA ILE A 94 3.79 -2.41 0.93
C ILE A 94 3.32 -1.91 2.28
N HIS A 95 2.88 -2.83 3.14
CA HIS A 95 2.74 -2.55 4.57
C HIS A 95 4.13 -2.46 5.21
N THR A 96 4.46 -1.33 5.82
CA THR A 96 5.67 -1.19 6.63
C THR A 96 5.27 -1.18 8.11
N GLU A 97 5.68 -2.19 8.88
CA GLU A 97 5.32 -2.23 10.30
C GLU A 97 5.98 -1.03 11.03
N ASN A 98 5.14 -0.14 11.55
CA ASN A 98 5.53 1.12 12.19
C ASN A 98 6.48 1.99 11.34
N GLY A 99 6.33 1.97 10.02
CA GLY A 99 7.12 2.78 9.09
C GLY A 99 8.56 2.30 8.90
N THR A 100 8.95 1.14 9.43
CA THR A 100 10.34 0.68 9.41
C THR A 100 10.73 -0.07 8.13
N MET A 101 12.02 -0.28 7.91
CA MET A 101 12.63 -1.09 6.83
C MET A 101 12.45 -0.56 5.40
N GLY A 102 11.93 0.66 5.19
CA GLY A 102 11.72 1.21 3.84
C GLY A 102 12.93 1.13 2.91
N PRO A 103 14.13 1.59 3.29
CA PRO A 103 15.31 1.49 2.42
C PRO A 103 15.62 0.07 2.00
N GLN A 104 15.58 -0.89 2.93
CA GLN A 104 15.86 -2.31 2.66
C GLN A 104 14.78 -2.96 1.78
N ILE A 105 13.51 -2.57 1.95
CA ILE A 105 12.41 -2.96 1.06
C ILE A 105 12.73 -2.50 -0.37
N LEU A 106 13.07 -1.24 -0.54
CA LEU A 106 13.41 -0.68 -1.85
C LEU A 106 14.67 -1.31 -2.46
N ASP A 107 15.64 -1.71 -1.63
CA ASP A 107 16.84 -2.45 -2.10
C ASP A 107 16.45 -3.79 -2.71
N ILE A 108 15.62 -4.57 -2.01
CA ILE A 108 15.17 -5.89 -2.48
C ILE A 108 14.33 -5.75 -3.77
N LEU A 109 13.41 -4.80 -3.81
CA LEU A 109 12.54 -4.57 -4.96
C LEU A 109 13.34 -4.12 -6.18
N ALA A 110 14.24 -3.15 -6.01
CA ALA A 110 15.10 -2.65 -7.08
C ALA A 110 16.03 -3.74 -7.63
N ALA A 111 16.65 -4.54 -6.74
CA ALA A 111 17.49 -5.67 -7.14
C ALA A 111 16.71 -6.74 -7.92
N ALA A 112 15.40 -6.90 -7.66
CA ALA A 112 14.51 -7.77 -8.41
C ALA A 112 13.91 -7.11 -9.67
N GLY A 113 14.28 -5.85 -9.96
CA GLY A 113 13.89 -5.11 -11.15
C GLY A 113 12.49 -4.48 -11.09
N ALA A 114 12.00 -4.17 -9.89
CA ALA A 114 10.74 -3.48 -9.73
C ALA A 114 10.83 -2.01 -10.13
N ASP A 115 9.72 -1.48 -10.66
CA ASP A 115 9.49 -0.05 -10.84
C ASP A 115 9.13 0.58 -9.49
N LEU A 116 10.06 1.39 -8.95
CA LEU A 116 9.85 2.05 -7.67
C LEU A 116 8.83 3.20 -7.76
N GLU A 117 8.60 3.79 -8.93
CA GLU A 117 7.58 4.84 -9.14
C GLU A 117 6.13 4.28 -9.06
N LYS A 118 5.99 2.97 -9.19
CA LYS A 118 4.75 2.22 -8.95
C LYS A 118 4.80 1.38 -7.67
N THR A 119 5.68 1.75 -6.72
CA THR A 119 5.79 1.10 -5.41
C THR A 119 5.36 2.07 -4.32
N VAL A 120 4.28 1.73 -3.63
CA VAL A 120 3.65 2.52 -2.58
C VAL A 120 4.04 1.96 -1.21
N LEU A 121 4.68 2.77 -0.37
CA LEU A 121 4.95 2.44 1.02
C LEU A 121 3.86 3.03 1.94
N CYS A 122 3.17 2.16 2.66
CA CYS A 122 2.10 2.51 3.60
C CYS A 122 2.64 2.55 5.04
N HIS A 123 1.97 3.31 5.91
CA HIS A 123 2.25 3.45 7.35
C HIS A 123 3.60 4.10 7.69
N VAL A 124 4.29 4.71 6.71
CA VAL A 124 5.57 5.39 6.96
C VAL A 124 5.43 6.54 7.95
N GLN A 125 4.25 7.16 8.02
CA GLN A 125 3.95 8.24 8.95
C GLN A 125 4.03 7.83 10.43
N ARG A 126 4.05 6.54 10.73
CA ARG A 126 4.23 6.03 12.10
C ARG A 126 5.65 6.25 12.64
N ASP A 127 6.66 6.39 11.77
CA ASP A 127 8.00 6.89 12.11
C ASP A 127 8.10 8.37 11.71
N PRO A 128 8.07 9.35 12.65
CA PRO A 128 8.03 10.78 12.35
C PRO A 128 9.38 11.35 11.91
N ASN A 129 10.01 10.79 10.91
CA ASN A 129 11.35 11.15 10.45
C ASN A 129 11.33 11.69 9.01
N LEU A 130 11.28 13.00 8.84
CA LEU A 130 11.24 13.66 7.54
C LEU A 130 12.47 13.32 6.66
N VAL A 131 13.66 13.16 7.26
CA VAL A 131 14.87 12.78 6.53
C VAL A 131 14.72 11.37 5.97
N TYR A 132 14.10 10.48 6.74
CA TYR A 132 13.80 9.13 6.30
C TYR A 132 12.81 9.13 5.12
N TYR A 133 11.73 9.91 5.19
CA TYR A 133 10.78 9.99 4.07
C TYR A 133 11.43 10.49 2.79
N LYS A 134 12.25 11.57 2.88
CA LYS A 134 12.97 12.09 1.73
C LYS A 134 13.88 11.05 1.09
N LYS A 135 14.59 10.25 1.89
CA LYS A 135 15.41 9.15 1.37
C LYS A 135 14.62 8.10 0.57
N LEU A 136 13.37 7.85 0.95
CA LEU A 136 12.49 6.92 0.22
C LEU A 136 12.00 7.56 -1.08
N LEU A 137 11.58 8.82 -1.01
CA LEU A 137 11.08 9.60 -2.15
C LEU A 137 12.18 9.86 -3.19
N ASP A 138 13.40 10.17 -2.76
CA ASP A 138 14.56 10.37 -3.64
C ASP A 138 14.92 9.11 -4.45
N ARG A 139 14.45 7.96 -4.02
CA ARG A 139 14.60 6.69 -4.74
C ARG A 139 13.46 6.41 -5.73
N GLY A 140 12.49 7.29 -5.83
CA GLY A 140 11.34 7.15 -6.72
C GLY A 140 10.09 6.55 -6.05
N ALA A 141 10.18 6.03 -4.82
CA ALA A 141 9.03 5.43 -4.14
C ALA A 141 7.90 6.44 -3.91
N VAL A 142 6.70 5.92 -3.79
CA VAL A 142 5.49 6.69 -3.46
C VAL A 142 5.12 6.42 -2.00
N LEU A 143 4.82 7.48 -1.24
CA LEU A 143 4.36 7.34 0.14
C LEU A 143 2.85 7.55 0.21
N CYS A 144 2.13 6.60 0.80
CA CYS A 144 0.75 6.77 1.18
C CYS A 144 0.70 7.28 2.63
N ILE A 145 0.29 8.53 2.81
CA ILE A 145 0.01 9.10 4.12
C ILE A 145 -1.46 8.83 4.42
N GLU A 146 -1.68 8.08 5.45
CA GLU A 146 -2.98 7.54 5.81
C GLU A 146 -3.22 7.61 7.31
N GLU A 147 -4.34 7.07 7.78
CA GLU A 147 -4.66 7.04 9.20
C GLU A 147 -5.05 8.40 9.81
N ALA A 148 -5.51 9.35 8.98
CA ALA A 148 -6.25 10.49 9.51
C ALA A 148 -7.42 10.01 10.39
N ASN A 149 -7.75 10.78 11.43
CA ASN A 149 -8.73 10.41 12.45
C ASN A 149 -8.36 9.16 13.30
N LYS A 150 -7.07 8.87 13.43
CA LYS A 150 -6.55 7.85 14.36
C LYS A 150 -5.63 8.48 15.41
N PRO A 151 -6.16 9.31 16.32
CA PRO A 151 -5.35 10.13 17.25
C PRO A 151 -4.46 9.29 18.19
N HIS A 152 -4.81 8.03 18.41
CA HIS A 152 -3.98 7.09 19.19
C HIS A 152 -2.68 6.69 18.46
N LEU A 153 -2.61 6.87 17.13
CA LEU A 153 -1.40 6.66 16.34
C LEU A 153 -0.67 8.00 16.15
N ARG A 154 -1.40 9.02 15.65
CA ARG A 154 -0.89 10.35 15.41
C ARG A 154 -2.04 11.35 15.26
N SER A 155 -1.87 12.59 15.73
CA SER A 155 -2.85 13.62 15.49
C SER A 155 -2.88 14.05 14.03
N ASP A 156 -4.05 14.44 13.53
CA ASP A 156 -4.24 14.95 12.18
C ASP A 156 -3.41 16.20 11.91
N GLN A 157 -3.23 17.05 12.93
CA GLN A 157 -2.36 18.22 12.86
C GLN A 157 -0.91 17.80 12.52
N ALA A 158 -0.37 16.78 13.20
CA ALA A 158 0.98 16.30 12.95
C ALA A 158 1.12 15.63 11.57
N LEU A 159 0.07 14.96 11.08
CA LEU A 159 0.03 14.43 9.70
C LEU A 159 0.03 15.56 8.67
N ALA A 160 -0.77 16.61 8.91
CA ALA A 160 -0.84 17.79 8.05
C ALA A 160 0.51 18.54 7.97
N GLU A 161 1.21 18.65 9.09
CA GLU A 161 2.55 19.25 9.15
C GLU A 161 3.58 18.45 8.34
N ILE A 162 3.58 17.13 8.45
CA ILE A 162 4.44 16.24 7.65
C ILE A 162 4.14 16.44 6.16
N LEU A 163 2.87 16.36 5.77
CA LEU A 163 2.45 16.55 4.38
C LEU A 163 2.87 17.91 3.84
N LYS A 164 2.65 18.99 4.62
CA LYS A 164 3.07 20.35 4.23
C LYS A 164 4.56 20.41 3.96
N GLN A 165 5.39 19.88 4.85
CA GLN A 165 6.85 19.87 4.70
C GLN A 165 7.31 19.07 3.48
N LEU A 166 6.65 17.97 3.15
CA LEU A 166 6.96 17.16 1.97
C LEU A 166 6.52 17.87 0.67
N VAL A 167 5.35 18.50 0.67
CA VAL A 167 4.86 19.29 -0.46
C VAL A 167 5.77 20.49 -0.72
N ASP A 168 6.17 21.23 0.30
CA ASP A 168 7.09 22.37 0.20
C ASP A 168 8.48 21.95 -0.28
N ALA A 169 8.90 20.74 0.06
CA ALA A 169 10.15 20.16 -0.43
C ALA A 169 10.07 19.63 -1.88
N GLY A 170 8.90 19.71 -2.54
CA GLY A 170 8.74 19.37 -3.96
C GLY A 170 8.23 17.94 -4.23
N TYR A 171 7.92 17.14 -3.21
CA TYR A 171 7.55 15.71 -3.37
C TYR A 171 6.06 15.46 -3.64
N LYS A 172 5.25 16.49 -3.92
CA LYS A 172 3.79 16.34 -4.10
C LYS A 172 3.38 15.26 -5.12
N GLN A 173 4.22 14.96 -6.10
CA GLN A 173 3.95 13.95 -7.13
C GLN A 173 4.15 12.51 -6.67
N GLN A 174 4.75 12.31 -5.51
CA GLN A 174 5.04 10.99 -4.92
C GLN A 174 4.25 10.74 -3.62
N LEU A 175 3.23 11.55 -3.37
CA LEU A 175 2.38 11.43 -2.18
C LEU A 175 0.98 10.97 -2.57
N LEU A 176 0.45 10.04 -1.80
CA LEU A 176 -0.94 9.61 -1.83
C LEU A 176 -1.58 9.88 -0.47
N LEU A 177 -2.89 10.08 -0.46
CA LEU A 177 -3.70 10.17 0.75
C LEU A 177 -4.62 8.97 0.84
N GLY A 178 -4.72 8.38 2.02
CA GLY A 178 -5.58 7.24 2.30
C GLY A 178 -6.17 7.28 3.71
N MET A 179 -7.03 6.32 4.04
CA MET A 179 -7.66 6.23 5.35
C MET A 179 -7.34 4.93 6.10
N ASP A 180 -6.72 3.95 5.44
CA ASP A 180 -6.55 2.59 5.98
C ASP A 180 -7.87 2.07 6.60
N GLY A 181 -8.94 2.21 5.82
CA GLY A 181 -10.33 1.99 6.24
C GLY A 181 -10.82 0.55 6.11
N GLY A 182 -9.93 -0.44 6.13
CA GLY A 182 -10.27 -1.85 5.92
C GLY A 182 -11.00 -2.54 7.08
N ARG A 183 -11.16 -1.89 8.22
CA ARG A 183 -11.86 -2.44 9.39
C ARG A 183 -13.29 -1.93 9.45
N GLN A 184 -14.16 -2.75 10.06
CA GLN A 184 -15.58 -2.44 10.21
C GLN A 184 -15.82 -1.08 10.90
N GLU A 185 -15.01 -0.75 11.90
CA GLU A 185 -15.11 0.51 12.65
C GLU A 185 -14.79 1.75 11.79
N ALA A 186 -14.09 1.56 10.69
CA ALA A 186 -13.78 2.64 9.74
C ALA A 186 -14.92 2.94 8.75
N LEU A 187 -15.99 2.15 8.75
CA LEU A 187 -17.15 2.34 7.88
C LEU A 187 -18.22 3.16 8.59
N ALA A 188 -18.72 4.21 7.93
CA ALA A 188 -19.73 5.11 8.50
C ALA A 188 -20.99 4.39 9.00
N ALA A 189 -21.38 3.27 8.37
CA ALA A 189 -22.52 2.47 8.76
C ALA A 189 -22.39 1.81 10.15
N TYR A 190 -21.19 1.73 10.70
CA TYR A 190 -20.90 1.09 11.98
C TYR A 190 -20.53 2.08 13.08
N MET A 191 -20.87 3.34 12.88
CA MET A 191 -20.55 4.38 13.84
C MET A 191 -21.54 4.42 15.00
N ALA A 192 -21.01 4.71 16.21
CA ALA A 192 -21.86 5.00 17.35
C ALA A 192 -22.73 6.25 17.06
N PRO A 193 -23.97 6.29 17.60
CA PRO A 193 -24.90 7.40 17.37
C PRO A 193 -24.33 8.78 17.76
N GLU A 194 -23.40 8.82 18.70
CA GLU A 194 -22.72 10.04 19.18
C GLU A 194 -21.35 10.24 18.50
N GLY A 195 -20.99 9.37 17.56
CA GLY A 195 -19.65 9.31 16.99
C GLY A 195 -19.39 10.36 15.95
N ILE A 196 -18.20 10.90 15.99
CA ILE A 196 -17.58 11.63 14.90
C ILE A 196 -17.53 10.69 13.69
N ALA A 197 -17.85 11.22 12.50
CA ALA A 197 -17.80 10.45 11.26
C ALA A 197 -16.38 9.92 10.99
N ASN A 198 -16.14 8.68 11.36
CA ASN A 198 -14.84 8.00 11.18
C ASN A 198 -14.76 7.23 9.86
N GLY A 199 -15.76 7.37 9.01
CA GLY A 199 -15.82 6.68 7.74
C GLY A 199 -14.82 7.22 6.72
N LEU A 200 -14.77 6.58 5.57
CA LEU A 200 -13.92 6.99 4.45
C LEU A 200 -14.19 8.44 4.00
N SER A 201 -15.38 8.97 4.28
CA SER A 201 -15.75 10.38 4.02
C SER A 201 -14.95 11.38 4.85
N TYR A 202 -14.37 11.00 6.00
CA TYR A 202 -13.58 11.88 6.83
C TYR A 202 -12.42 12.54 6.05
N LEU A 203 -11.82 11.80 5.14
CA LEU A 203 -10.75 12.32 4.29
C LEU A 203 -11.16 13.61 3.57
N PHE A 204 -12.40 13.65 3.06
CA PHE A 204 -12.89 14.78 2.27
C PHE A 204 -13.64 15.82 3.12
N ALA A 205 -14.37 15.38 4.16
CA ALA A 205 -15.18 16.25 4.98
C ALA A 205 -14.36 17.08 5.97
N ASP A 206 -13.28 16.51 6.51
CA ASP A 206 -12.53 17.08 7.64
C ASP A 206 -11.04 17.24 7.33
N PHE A 207 -10.37 16.18 6.89
CA PHE A 207 -8.91 16.20 6.74
C PHE A 207 -8.44 17.07 5.56
N ALA A 208 -9.06 16.95 4.38
CA ALA A 208 -8.70 17.78 3.23
C ALA A 208 -8.94 19.28 3.46
N PRO A 209 -10.05 19.74 4.07
CA PRO A 209 -10.19 21.13 4.53
C PRO A 209 -9.10 21.58 5.50
N MET A 210 -8.70 20.74 6.45
CA MET A 210 -7.59 21.02 7.36
C MET A 210 -6.28 21.22 6.59
N LEU A 211 -5.98 20.38 5.60
CA LEU A 211 -4.77 20.52 4.79
C LEU A 211 -4.74 21.86 4.02
N LEU A 212 -5.90 22.29 3.49
CA LEU A 212 -6.02 23.62 2.87
C LEU A 212 -5.75 24.75 3.85
N GLN A 213 -6.27 24.67 5.07
CA GLN A 213 -6.03 25.63 6.13
C GLN A 213 -4.55 25.68 6.55
N GLN A 214 -3.84 24.56 6.49
CA GLN A 214 -2.39 24.49 6.71
C GLN A 214 -1.55 25.02 5.53
N GLY A 215 -2.19 25.48 4.46
CA GLY A 215 -1.53 26.07 3.30
C GLY A 215 -1.04 25.07 2.25
N ILE A 216 -1.56 23.85 2.26
CA ILE A 216 -1.43 22.95 1.12
C ILE A 216 -2.43 23.44 0.05
N SER A 217 -1.95 23.69 -1.17
CA SER A 217 -2.81 24.19 -2.25
C SER A 217 -3.84 23.16 -2.73
N ALA A 218 -4.97 23.63 -3.26
CA ALA A 218 -5.97 22.75 -3.87
C ALA A 218 -5.37 21.89 -5.00
N SER A 219 -4.45 22.44 -5.79
CA SER A 219 -3.76 21.69 -6.85
C SER A 219 -2.83 20.60 -6.31
N ALA A 220 -2.24 20.79 -5.12
CA ALA A 220 -1.45 19.75 -4.47
C ALA A 220 -2.34 18.64 -3.92
N LEU A 221 -3.51 18.98 -3.36
CA LEU A 221 -4.51 17.99 -2.95
C LEU A 221 -5.04 17.18 -4.13
N GLU A 222 -5.38 17.85 -5.23
CA GLU A 222 -5.83 17.18 -6.47
C GLU A 222 -4.73 16.23 -6.99
N MET A 223 -3.46 16.66 -6.94
CA MET A 223 -2.33 15.79 -7.29
C MET A 223 -2.33 14.52 -6.44
N MET A 224 -2.44 14.63 -5.12
CA MET A 224 -2.36 13.50 -4.19
C MET A 224 -3.59 12.58 -4.21
N LEU A 225 -4.77 13.13 -4.55
CA LEU A 225 -6.04 12.39 -4.50
C LEU A 225 -6.50 11.86 -5.86
N VAL A 226 -6.03 12.45 -6.96
CA VAL A 226 -6.51 12.12 -8.32
C VAL A 226 -5.36 11.74 -9.24
N HIS A 227 -4.41 12.63 -9.49
CA HIS A 227 -3.41 12.42 -10.53
C HIS A 227 -2.37 11.36 -10.14
N ASN A 228 -1.86 11.39 -8.91
CA ASN A 228 -0.91 10.38 -8.44
C ASN A 228 -1.54 8.98 -8.37
N PRO A 229 -2.74 8.79 -7.77
CA PRO A 229 -3.41 7.49 -7.82
C PRO A 229 -3.62 7.00 -9.25
N ALA A 230 -4.09 7.87 -10.16
CA ALA A 230 -4.29 7.52 -11.56
C ALA A 230 -2.99 7.04 -12.22
N ARG A 231 -1.87 7.75 -12.02
CA ARG A 231 -0.56 7.38 -12.55
C ARG A 231 -0.02 6.08 -11.94
N VAL A 232 -0.08 5.97 -10.61
CA VAL A 232 0.53 4.84 -9.89
C VAL A 232 -0.21 3.54 -10.15
N PHE A 233 -1.55 3.58 -10.10
CA PHE A 233 -2.39 2.38 -10.19
C PHE A 233 -2.87 2.06 -11.62
N SER A 234 -2.57 2.89 -12.62
CA SER A 234 -2.85 2.54 -14.00
C SER A 234 -2.01 1.33 -14.43
N MET A 235 -2.64 0.43 -15.16
CA MET A 235 -1.97 -0.65 -15.89
C MET A 235 -2.17 -0.40 -17.37
N GLU A 236 -1.11 -0.50 -18.16
CA GLU A 236 -1.26 -0.56 -19.62
C GLU A 236 -1.88 -1.93 -19.95
N VAL A 237 -3.07 -1.91 -20.50
CA VAL A 237 -3.71 -3.12 -21.03
C VAL A 237 -3.02 -3.40 -22.37
N SER A 238 -2.07 -4.35 -22.34
CA SER A 238 -1.48 -4.88 -23.57
C SER A 238 -2.45 -5.80 -24.28
#